data_c5e660d151c4beb72b9984fb0c7ef74e
#
_entry.id   c5e660d151c4beb72b9984fb0c7ef74e
#
_cell.length_a   1.000
_cell.length_b   1.000
_cell.length_c   1.000
_cell.angle_alpha   90.00
_cell.angle_beta   90.00
_cell.angle_gamma   90.00
#
_symmetry.space_group_name_H-M   'P 1'
#
loop_
_entity.id
_entity.type
_entity.pdbx_description
1 polymer ?
#
loop_
_entity_poly.entity_id
_entity_poly.type
_entity_poly.pdbx_seq_one_letter_code
_entity_poly.pdbx_strand_id
1 'polypeptide(L)'
;MITVDEYLHGTPPSRVVFGSAIVSYIGLKFVSAGMDIYCQLRHRGVLRVFFEAAKSLPILKEFVAREKAKLIAKLDADLRKKVSAKPPRVIELPHDGLSSKEILSEAEFRQAKDTRQLMKASRMSGAVYMADQEHFNLLCSIYSNFVHANPLHADAFPSVARMEAEVVSMTASLLGGCSATNPDVCGLMTSGGTESILTAIRATRDYMRVTRQIRRPEMIVAVSAHAAVYKAAEYFNIQIVRVPVDKHFRMDVSATARAIGKNTILIYASAPGYPHGAVDPVEDLAALAKKCGVCLHVDACLGGFVLPFIPSSNQSTLPLFDFRAPGVTSLSVDTHKYGLSQKGSSVVLYASSLLRQYQYTAVMDWSGGLYISPSQPGSRSGGLIAQTWASLLHLGRNGYQVIANRIFRAAVLLRDGISHIHG
;
A
#
# COMPACT_ATOMS: atom_id res chain seq x y z
N MET A 1 -3.65 15.72 61.02
CA MET A 1 -3.74 15.91 59.58
C MET A 1 -3.13 17.28 59.29
N ILE A 2 -1.94 17.32 58.72
CA ILE A 2 -1.31 18.59 58.29
C ILE A 2 -2.13 19.08 57.09
N THR A 3 -2.59 20.31 57.14
CA THR A 3 -3.36 20.88 56.02
C THR A 3 -2.42 21.14 54.82
N VAL A 4 -2.98 21.16 53.60
CA VAL A 4 -2.20 21.40 52.37
C VAL A 4 -1.46 22.76 52.46
N ASP A 5 -2.06 23.75 53.14
CA ASP A 5 -1.46 25.08 53.33
C ASP A 5 -0.25 25.04 54.30
N GLU A 6 -0.30 24.26 55.37
CA GLU A 6 0.84 24.09 56.31
C GLU A 6 2.03 23.37 55.62
N TYR A 7 1.73 22.42 54.72
CA TYR A 7 2.78 21.75 53.94
C TYR A 7 3.46 22.69 52.92
N LEU A 8 2.70 23.57 52.30
CA LEU A 8 3.23 24.51 51.30
C LEU A 8 4.10 25.61 51.92
N HIS A 9 3.80 26.09 53.13
CA HIS A 9 4.57 27.15 53.81
C HIS A 9 5.96 26.72 54.28
N GLY A 10 6.21 25.42 54.45
CA GLY A 10 7.51 24.88 54.89
C GLY A 10 8.39 24.32 53.77
N THR A 11 7.88 24.26 52.52
CA THR A 11 8.55 23.54 51.41
C THR A 11 9.28 24.54 50.50
N PRO A 12 10.56 24.30 50.12
CA PRO A 12 11.26 25.17 49.17
C PRO A 12 10.49 25.29 47.86
N PRO A 13 10.42 26.50 47.26
CA PRO A 13 9.66 26.74 46.02
C PRO A 13 9.99 25.75 44.87
N SER A 14 11.24 25.33 44.80
CA SER A 14 11.68 24.32 43.82
C SER A 14 11.01 22.95 44.00
N ARG A 15 10.74 22.51 45.24
CA ARG A 15 10.06 21.23 45.52
C ARG A 15 8.57 21.33 45.25
N VAL A 16 7.93 22.46 45.47
CA VAL A 16 6.52 22.70 45.15
C VAL A 16 6.33 22.70 43.65
N VAL A 17 7.19 23.37 42.87
CA VAL A 17 7.16 23.37 41.41
C VAL A 17 7.40 21.95 40.86
N PHE A 18 8.36 21.23 41.43
CA PHE A 18 8.65 19.85 40.98
C PHE A 18 7.50 18.88 41.32
N GLY A 19 6.91 19.01 42.52
CA GLY A 19 5.76 18.22 42.94
C GLY A 19 4.52 18.46 42.07
N SER A 20 4.21 19.75 41.78
CA SER A 20 3.08 20.10 40.90
C SER A 20 3.29 19.64 39.46
N ALA A 21 4.52 19.69 38.96
CA ALA A 21 4.86 19.16 37.63
C ALA A 21 4.67 17.64 37.53
N ILE A 22 5.07 16.89 38.58
CA ILE A 22 4.87 15.44 38.65
C ILE A 22 3.38 15.11 38.74
N VAL A 23 2.60 15.78 39.57
CA VAL A 23 1.15 15.54 39.67
C VAL A 23 0.45 15.86 38.35
N SER A 24 0.82 16.96 37.70
CA SER A 24 0.31 17.34 36.38
C SER A 24 0.69 16.30 35.32
N TYR A 25 1.93 15.81 35.32
CA TYR A 25 2.38 14.77 34.41
C TYR A 25 1.64 13.45 34.61
N ILE A 26 1.44 13.02 35.86
CA ILE A 26 0.66 11.81 36.21
C ILE A 26 -0.81 11.99 35.79
N GLY A 27 -1.41 13.14 36.08
CA GLY A 27 -2.77 13.48 35.66
C GLY A 27 -2.94 13.43 34.14
N LEU A 28 -2.00 14.02 33.38
CA LEU A 28 -1.98 13.96 31.92
C LEU A 28 -1.85 12.52 31.40
N LYS A 29 -1.04 11.69 32.05
CA LYS A 29 -0.91 10.26 31.71
C LYS A 29 -2.21 9.49 31.94
N PHE A 30 -2.92 9.73 33.07
CA PHE A 30 -4.22 9.09 33.33
C PHE A 30 -5.29 9.54 32.33
N VAL A 31 -5.38 10.83 32.04
CA VAL A 31 -6.31 11.36 31.03
C VAL A 31 -6.00 10.77 29.65
N SER A 32 -4.71 10.69 29.30
CA SER A 32 -4.25 10.07 28.06
C SER A 32 -4.65 8.60 27.96
N ALA A 33 -4.40 7.82 29.03
CA ALA A 33 -4.78 6.39 29.07
C ALA A 33 -6.31 6.21 29.01
N GLY A 34 -7.08 7.03 29.72
CA GLY A 34 -8.54 7.02 29.64
C GLY A 34 -9.08 7.34 28.27
N MET A 35 -8.47 8.34 27.57
CA MET A 35 -8.83 8.64 26.18
C MET A 35 -8.46 7.51 25.22
N ASP A 36 -7.33 6.84 25.42
CA ASP A 36 -6.95 5.70 24.59
C ASP A 36 -7.93 4.53 24.75
N ILE A 37 -8.35 4.22 26.00
CA ILE A 37 -9.37 3.22 26.29
C ILE A 37 -10.71 3.62 25.66
N TYR A 38 -11.13 4.87 25.80
CA TYR A 38 -12.37 5.37 25.20
C TYR A 38 -12.35 5.25 23.67
N CYS A 39 -11.26 5.66 23.02
CA CYS A 39 -11.10 5.52 21.57
C CYS A 39 -11.14 4.04 21.15
N GLN A 40 -10.47 3.15 21.89
CA GLN A 40 -10.51 1.73 21.60
C GLN A 40 -11.92 1.13 21.76
N LEU A 41 -12.65 1.51 22.80
CA LEU A 41 -14.03 1.06 23.02
C LEU A 41 -14.97 1.57 21.92
N ARG A 42 -14.82 2.83 21.53
CA ARG A 42 -15.63 3.46 20.47
C ARG A 42 -15.41 2.81 19.10
N HIS A 43 -14.17 2.49 18.75
CA HIS A 43 -13.82 2.03 17.39
C HIS A 43 -13.70 0.52 17.25
N ARG A 44 -13.38 -0.20 18.33
CA ARG A 44 -13.16 -1.65 18.29
C ARG A 44 -14.30 -2.46 18.92
N GLY A 45 -15.20 -1.79 19.63
CA GLY A 45 -16.26 -2.43 20.41
C GLY A 45 -15.75 -3.08 21.71
N VAL A 46 -16.61 -3.11 22.72
CA VAL A 46 -16.29 -3.59 24.08
C VAL A 46 -15.73 -5.02 24.07
N LEU A 47 -16.36 -5.93 23.34
CA LEU A 47 -15.93 -7.33 23.26
C LEU A 47 -14.51 -7.47 22.70
N ARG A 48 -14.16 -6.71 21.66
CA ARG A 48 -12.84 -6.79 21.06
C ARG A 48 -11.75 -6.20 21.95
N VAL A 49 -12.03 -5.09 22.63
CA VAL A 49 -11.10 -4.51 23.62
C VAL A 49 -10.91 -5.50 24.78
N PHE A 50 -11.98 -6.14 25.24
CA PHE A 50 -11.90 -7.19 26.25
C PHE A 50 -11.05 -8.38 25.78
N PHE A 51 -11.25 -8.87 24.55
CA PHE A 51 -10.44 -9.96 24.00
C PHE A 51 -8.96 -9.58 23.82
N GLU A 52 -8.65 -8.36 23.41
CA GLU A 52 -7.25 -7.89 23.30
C GLU A 52 -6.61 -7.74 24.70
N ALA A 53 -7.36 -7.23 25.67
CA ALA A 53 -6.91 -7.17 27.06
C ALA A 53 -6.75 -8.60 27.66
N ALA A 54 -7.68 -9.51 27.39
CA ALA A 54 -7.59 -10.89 27.83
C ALA A 54 -6.36 -11.61 27.25
N LYS A 55 -5.99 -11.36 25.99
CA LYS A 55 -4.76 -11.91 25.37
C LYS A 55 -3.48 -11.43 26.07
N SER A 56 -3.52 -10.32 26.80
CA SER A 56 -2.38 -9.82 27.57
C SER A 56 -2.20 -10.54 28.91
N LEU A 57 -3.19 -11.30 29.36
CA LEU A 57 -3.09 -12.12 30.57
C LEU A 57 -2.01 -13.19 30.36
N PRO A 58 -1.12 -13.43 31.36
CA PRO A 58 0.01 -14.35 31.21
C PRO A 58 -0.39 -15.74 30.71
N ILE A 59 -1.46 -16.32 31.25
CA ILE A 59 -1.96 -17.66 30.89
C ILE A 59 -2.44 -17.72 29.44
N LEU A 60 -3.22 -16.71 28.99
CA LEU A 60 -3.71 -16.65 27.61
C LEU A 60 -2.60 -16.30 26.62
N LYS A 61 -1.65 -15.46 27.02
CA LYS A 61 -0.46 -15.15 26.22
C LYS A 61 0.38 -16.41 25.99
N GLU A 62 0.57 -17.23 27.03
CA GLU A 62 1.28 -18.49 26.90
C GLU A 62 0.51 -19.51 26.06
N PHE A 63 -0.80 -19.61 26.21
CA PHE A 63 -1.64 -20.47 25.38
C PHE A 63 -1.58 -20.07 23.91
N VAL A 64 -1.75 -18.78 23.58
CA VAL A 64 -1.65 -18.26 22.21
C VAL A 64 -0.26 -18.49 21.64
N ALA A 65 0.80 -18.28 22.44
CA ALA A 65 2.18 -18.55 22.02
C ALA A 65 2.39 -20.04 21.71
N ARG A 66 1.84 -20.94 22.51
CA ARG A 66 1.89 -22.39 22.31
C ARG A 66 1.15 -22.81 21.03
N GLU A 67 -0.05 -22.32 20.81
CA GLU A 67 -0.81 -22.64 19.58
C GLU A 67 -0.14 -22.06 18.33
N LYS A 68 0.41 -20.85 18.41
CA LYS A 68 1.20 -20.26 17.35
C LYS A 68 2.47 -21.08 17.05
N ALA A 69 3.16 -21.56 18.08
CA ALA A 69 4.34 -22.43 17.93
C ALA A 69 3.97 -23.77 17.27
N LYS A 70 2.85 -24.39 17.68
CA LYS A 70 2.34 -25.63 17.03
C LYS A 70 2.02 -25.41 15.55
N LEU A 71 1.37 -24.29 15.19
CA LEU A 71 1.06 -23.96 13.81
C LEU A 71 2.33 -23.73 13.00
N ILE A 72 3.31 -22.99 13.54
CA ILE A 72 4.61 -22.77 12.91
C ILE A 72 5.35 -24.11 12.71
N ALA A 73 5.38 -24.96 13.74
CA ALA A 73 6.01 -26.28 13.64
C ALA A 73 5.34 -27.18 12.59
N LYS A 74 4.02 -27.13 12.49
CA LYS A 74 3.27 -27.86 11.45
C LYS A 74 3.59 -27.34 10.05
N LEU A 75 3.61 -26.02 9.85
CA LEU A 75 4.00 -25.38 8.59
C LEU A 75 5.45 -25.71 8.23
N ASP A 76 6.35 -25.69 9.21
CA ASP A 76 7.76 -26.01 9.00
C ASP A 76 7.95 -27.50 8.63
N ALA A 77 7.21 -28.42 9.28
CA ALA A 77 7.19 -29.83 8.92
C ALA A 77 6.65 -30.07 7.51
N ASP A 78 5.59 -29.40 7.11
CA ASP A 78 5.01 -29.49 5.76
C ASP A 78 5.97 -28.90 4.71
N LEU A 79 6.67 -27.82 5.05
CA LEU A 79 7.72 -27.25 4.22
C LEU A 79 8.92 -28.20 4.10
N ARG A 80 9.37 -28.81 5.20
CA ARG A 80 10.48 -29.78 5.21
C ARG A 80 10.15 -31.02 4.37
N LYS A 81 8.93 -31.56 4.46
CA LYS A 81 8.48 -32.68 3.60
C LYS A 81 8.51 -32.31 2.11
N LYS A 82 8.19 -31.06 1.76
CA LYS A 82 8.29 -30.56 0.37
C LYS A 82 9.74 -30.27 -0.04
N VAL A 83 10.66 -30.09 0.91
CA VAL A 83 12.08 -29.74 0.69
C VAL A 83 12.97 -30.99 0.64
N SER A 84 12.61 -32.11 1.30
CA SER A 84 13.44 -33.31 1.38
C SER A 84 13.74 -33.99 0.04
N ALA A 85 13.04 -33.61 -1.03
CA ALA A 85 13.31 -34.09 -2.40
C ALA A 85 14.13 -33.08 -3.24
N LYS A 86 14.73 -32.06 -2.62
CA LYS A 86 15.47 -31.01 -3.33
C LYS A 86 16.99 -31.25 -3.24
N PRO A 87 17.78 -30.84 -4.23
CA PRO A 87 19.23 -30.85 -4.12
C PRO A 87 19.68 -30.01 -2.91
N PRO A 88 20.84 -30.32 -2.31
CA PRO A 88 21.33 -29.62 -1.15
C PRO A 88 21.37 -28.10 -1.43
N ARG A 89 20.99 -27.31 -0.42
CA ARG A 89 21.09 -25.84 -0.51
C ARG A 89 22.57 -25.46 -0.56
N VAL A 90 22.91 -24.54 -1.42
CA VAL A 90 24.16 -23.79 -1.32
C VAL A 90 24.01 -22.83 -0.14
N ILE A 91 24.72 -23.04 0.94
CA ILE A 91 24.66 -22.27 2.19
C ILE A 91 25.90 -21.43 2.44
N GLU A 92 26.98 -21.73 1.73
CA GLU A 92 28.26 -21.01 1.79
C GLU A 92 28.65 -20.55 0.39
N LEU A 93 29.40 -19.45 0.30
CA LEU A 93 30.05 -19.07 -0.94
C LEU A 93 31.00 -20.18 -1.40
N PRO A 94 30.91 -20.64 -2.64
CA PRO A 94 31.88 -21.59 -3.15
C PRO A 94 33.27 -20.93 -3.14
N HIS A 95 34.30 -21.75 -2.87
CA HIS A 95 35.69 -21.30 -2.90
C HIS A 95 36.06 -20.73 -4.29
N ASP A 96 35.68 -21.46 -5.32
CA ASP A 96 35.85 -21.04 -6.71
C ASP A 96 34.47 -20.71 -7.33
N GLY A 97 34.40 -19.66 -8.15
CA GLY A 97 33.18 -19.29 -8.85
C GLY A 97 32.78 -20.34 -9.88
N LEU A 98 31.47 -20.53 -10.05
CA LEU A 98 30.90 -21.36 -11.11
C LEU A 98 31.00 -20.64 -12.46
N SER A 99 31.15 -21.39 -13.54
CA SER A 99 31.08 -20.85 -14.88
C SER A 99 29.68 -20.35 -15.22
N SER A 100 29.56 -19.40 -16.14
CA SER A 100 28.27 -18.91 -16.63
C SER A 100 27.37 -20.02 -17.17
N LYS A 101 27.97 -21.06 -17.81
CA LYS A 101 27.25 -22.21 -18.33
C LYS A 101 26.61 -23.05 -17.21
N GLU A 102 27.34 -23.31 -16.14
CA GLU A 102 26.85 -24.05 -14.96
C GLU A 102 25.71 -23.27 -14.29
N ILE A 103 25.87 -21.95 -14.12
CA ILE A 103 24.85 -21.09 -13.52
C ILE A 103 23.59 -21.08 -14.37
N LEU A 104 23.69 -20.92 -15.71
CA LEU A 104 22.56 -20.92 -16.61
C LEU A 104 21.83 -22.27 -16.61
N SER A 105 22.56 -23.38 -16.64
CA SER A 105 21.97 -24.74 -16.58
C SER A 105 21.21 -24.96 -15.27
N GLU A 106 21.76 -24.53 -14.14
CA GLU A 106 21.08 -24.61 -12.84
C GLU A 106 19.81 -23.71 -12.79
N ALA A 107 19.90 -22.50 -13.38
CA ALA A 107 18.77 -21.60 -13.47
C ALA A 107 17.63 -22.20 -14.31
N GLU A 108 17.93 -22.78 -15.47
CA GLU A 108 16.97 -23.49 -16.34
C GLU A 108 16.31 -24.66 -15.64
N PHE A 109 17.11 -25.46 -14.91
CA PHE A 109 16.60 -26.59 -14.12
C PHE A 109 15.60 -26.12 -13.06
N ARG A 110 15.89 -25.01 -12.37
CA ARG A 110 14.99 -24.41 -11.37
C ARG A 110 13.72 -23.85 -12.04
N GLN A 111 13.87 -23.11 -13.13
CA GLN A 111 12.76 -22.54 -13.89
C GLN A 111 11.80 -23.65 -14.40
N ALA A 112 12.32 -24.77 -14.87
CA ALA A 112 11.50 -25.89 -15.31
C ALA A 112 10.59 -26.44 -14.18
N LYS A 113 11.01 -26.34 -12.92
CA LYS A 113 10.16 -26.70 -11.76
C LYS A 113 9.05 -25.71 -11.55
N ASP A 114 9.36 -24.41 -11.61
CA ASP A 114 8.38 -23.33 -11.45
C ASP A 114 7.33 -23.37 -12.57
N THR A 115 7.76 -23.56 -13.83
CA THR A 115 6.87 -23.73 -14.98
C THR A 115 5.92 -24.91 -14.79
N ARG A 116 6.41 -26.07 -14.32
CA ARG A 116 5.55 -27.20 -14.00
C ARG A 116 4.54 -26.94 -12.90
N GLN A 117 4.93 -26.16 -11.88
CA GLN A 117 3.98 -25.74 -10.83
C GLN A 117 2.93 -24.76 -11.36
N LEU A 118 3.34 -23.79 -12.17
CA LEU A 118 2.41 -22.86 -12.82
C LEU A 118 1.43 -23.59 -13.75
N MET A 119 1.88 -24.57 -14.53
CA MET A 119 1.00 -25.40 -15.37
C MET A 119 0.01 -26.22 -14.54
N LYS A 120 0.45 -26.82 -13.42
CA LYS A 120 -0.45 -27.51 -12.49
C LYS A 120 -1.41 -26.54 -11.80
N ALA A 121 -0.99 -25.30 -11.59
CA ALA A 121 -1.75 -24.23 -10.98
C ALA A 121 -2.50 -23.37 -12.01
N SER A 122 -2.79 -23.89 -13.22
CA SER A 122 -3.50 -23.15 -14.27
C SER A 122 -4.89 -22.61 -13.86
N ARG A 123 -5.36 -23.00 -12.68
CA ARG A 123 -6.59 -22.50 -12.04
C ARG A 123 -6.33 -21.38 -11.04
N MET A 124 -5.08 -20.89 -10.91
CA MET A 124 -4.71 -19.83 -9.98
C MET A 124 -4.75 -18.47 -10.68
N SER A 125 -5.49 -17.53 -10.11
CA SER A 125 -5.59 -16.14 -10.57
C SER A 125 -4.64 -15.23 -9.78
N GLY A 126 -4.21 -14.12 -10.38
CA GLY A 126 -3.48 -13.04 -9.70
C GLY A 126 -1.99 -13.27 -9.44
N ALA A 127 -1.43 -14.40 -9.90
CA ALA A 127 0.00 -14.69 -9.74
C ALA A 127 0.86 -14.15 -10.88
N VAL A 128 0.36 -14.23 -12.12
CA VAL A 128 1.09 -13.84 -13.33
C VAL A 128 0.24 -12.86 -14.14
N TYR A 129 0.86 -11.76 -14.55
CA TYR A 129 0.32 -10.78 -15.49
C TYR A 129 1.34 -10.65 -16.61
N MET A 130 1.00 -11.06 -17.80
CA MET A 130 1.91 -11.12 -18.94
C MET A 130 1.15 -10.81 -20.24
N ALA A 131 1.77 -10.06 -21.14
CA ALA A 131 1.34 -9.91 -22.52
C ALA A 131 1.85 -11.11 -23.35
N ASP A 132 2.19 -10.89 -24.60
CA ASP A 132 2.78 -11.91 -25.46
C ASP A 132 4.32 -12.01 -25.30
N GLN A 133 4.92 -12.91 -26.06
CA GLN A 133 6.35 -13.18 -26.01
C GLN A 133 7.18 -12.04 -26.59
N GLU A 134 6.64 -11.32 -27.57
CA GLU A 134 7.33 -10.16 -28.18
C GLU A 134 7.50 -9.04 -27.13
N HIS A 135 6.43 -8.72 -26.42
CA HIS A 135 6.46 -7.75 -25.32
C HIS A 135 7.46 -8.17 -24.23
N PHE A 136 7.45 -9.45 -23.84
CA PHE A 136 8.39 -9.96 -22.84
C PHE A 136 9.85 -9.80 -23.30
N ASN A 137 10.16 -10.16 -24.54
CA ASN A 137 11.52 -10.02 -25.10
C ASN A 137 11.98 -8.56 -25.14
N LEU A 138 11.09 -7.65 -25.53
CA LEU A 138 11.35 -6.21 -25.49
C LEU A 138 11.74 -5.76 -24.08
N LEU A 139 10.96 -6.16 -23.07
CA LEU A 139 11.22 -5.76 -21.69
C LEU A 139 12.58 -6.30 -21.18
N CYS A 140 12.94 -7.53 -21.53
CA CYS A 140 14.23 -8.10 -21.18
C CYS A 140 15.41 -7.33 -21.82
N SER A 141 15.28 -6.98 -23.10
CA SER A 141 16.30 -6.20 -23.83
C SER A 141 16.48 -4.81 -23.21
N ILE A 142 15.37 -4.12 -22.92
CA ILE A 142 15.44 -2.80 -22.29
C ILE A 142 16.05 -2.89 -20.89
N TYR A 143 15.68 -3.92 -20.10
CA TYR A 143 16.26 -4.11 -18.78
C TYR A 143 17.78 -4.21 -18.84
N SER A 144 18.32 -5.00 -19.74
CA SER A 144 19.77 -5.22 -19.85
C SER A 144 20.55 -3.92 -20.15
N ASN A 145 19.94 -3.00 -20.88
CA ASN A 145 20.55 -1.71 -21.22
C ASN A 145 20.66 -0.76 -20.01
N PHE A 146 19.79 -0.91 -19.02
CA PHE A 146 19.69 -0.01 -17.87
C PHE A 146 19.91 -0.69 -16.51
N VAL A 147 20.44 -1.92 -16.51
CA VAL A 147 20.61 -2.74 -15.28
C VAL A 147 21.50 -2.06 -14.23
N HIS A 148 22.50 -1.29 -14.67
CA HIS A 148 23.42 -0.56 -13.79
C HIS A 148 22.94 0.83 -13.38
N ALA A 149 21.85 1.33 -13.99
CA ALA A 149 21.37 2.67 -13.71
C ALA A 149 20.65 2.76 -12.36
N ASN A 150 20.87 3.87 -11.66
CA ASN A 150 20.28 4.14 -10.35
C ASN A 150 19.71 5.57 -10.29
N PRO A 151 18.39 5.77 -10.30
CA PRO A 151 17.77 7.10 -10.31
C PRO A 151 17.99 7.91 -9.02
N LEU A 152 18.60 7.33 -7.98
CA LEU A 152 19.04 8.08 -6.80
C LEU A 152 20.08 9.15 -7.20
N HIS A 153 20.86 8.86 -8.24
CA HIS A 153 21.88 9.75 -8.79
C HIS A 153 21.43 10.27 -10.17
N ALA A 154 20.44 11.18 -10.16
CA ALA A 154 19.84 11.71 -11.39
C ALA A 154 20.87 12.40 -12.30
N ASP A 155 21.92 12.99 -11.74
CA ASP A 155 23.01 13.65 -12.48
C ASP A 155 23.80 12.64 -13.31
N ALA A 156 24.00 11.43 -12.77
CA ALA A 156 24.69 10.35 -13.47
C ALA A 156 23.77 9.59 -14.44
N PHE A 157 22.47 9.53 -14.16
CA PHE A 157 21.49 8.74 -14.90
C PHE A 157 20.26 9.58 -15.33
N PRO A 158 20.47 10.68 -16.10
CA PRO A 158 19.37 11.59 -16.47
C PRO A 158 18.29 10.93 -17.34
N SER A 159 18.67 9.95 -18.17
CA SER A 159 17.72 9.21 -19.00
C SER A 159 16.71 8.43 -18.18
N VAL A 160 17.16 7.74 -17.13
CA VAL A 160 16.31 6.97 -16.25
C VAL A 160 15.41 7.87 -15.41
N ALA A 161 15.93 8.99 -14.91
CA ALA A 161 15.13 9.99 -14.21
C ALA A 161 14.02 10.57 -15.11
N ARG A 162 14.31 10.81 -16.39
CA ARG A 162 13.33 11.23 -17.39
C ARG A 162 12.30 10.14 -17.67
N MET A 163 12.71 8.88 -17.86
CA MET A 163 11.78 7.76 -18.05
C MET A 163 10.83 7.59 -16.86
N GLU A 164 11.32 7.74 -15.63
CA GLU A 164 10.48 7.73 -14.45
C GLU A 164 9.42 8.84 -14.47
N ALA A 165 9.83 10.06 -14.79
CA ALA A 165 8.92 11.20 -14.91
C ALA A 165 7.86 10.97 -15.99
N GLU A 166 8.23 10.39 -17.13
CA GLU A 166 7.33 10.06 -18.23
C GLU A 166 6.34 8.93 -17.82
N VAL A 167 6.77 7.89 -17.10
CA VAL A 167 5.89 6.86 -16.55
C VAL A 167 4.86 7.48 -15.60
N VAL A 168 5.30 8.33 -14.69
CA VAL A 168 4.40 9.03 -13.75
C VAL A 168 3.41 9.90 -14.51
N SER A 169 3.87 10.68 -15.50
CA SER A 169 3.01 11.55 -16.30
C SER A 169 1.97 10.78 -17.13
N MET A 170 2.38 9.70 -17.80
CA MET A 170 1.47 8.83 -18.55
C MET A 170 0.40 8.19 -17.64
N THR A 171 0.82 7.71 -16.48
CA THR A 171 -0.10 7.12 -15.50
C THR A 171 -1.05 8.16 -14.91
N ALA A 172 -0.55 9.35 -14.57
CA ALA A 172 -1.36 10.45 -14.08
C ALA A 172 -2.39 10.90 -15.14
N SER A 173 -1.97 11.08 -16.38
CA SER A 173 -2.86 11.45 -17.49
C SER A 173 -3.96 10.42 -17.73
N LEU A 174 -3.65 9.13 -17.61
CA LEU A 174 -4.64 8.05 -17.72
C LEU A 174 -5.73 8.16 -16.64
N LEU A 175 -5.38 8.65 -15.46
CA LEU A 175 -6.22 8.70 -14.26
C LEU A 175 -6.74 10.12 -13.94
N GLY A 176 -6.92 10.94 -14.95
CA GLY A 176 -7.55 12.25 -14.82
C GLY A 176 -6.63 13.36 -14.28
N GLY A 177 -5.34 13.08 -14.15
CA GLY A 177 -4.31 14.08 -13.87
C GLY A 177 -3.78 14.74 -15.13
N CYS A 178 -2.87 15.73 -14.97
CA CYS A 178 -2.26 16.47 -16.06
C CYS A 178 -3.27 17.16 -17.01
N SER A 179 -4.46 17.48 -16.48
CA SER A 179 -5.54 18.18 -17.17
C SER A 179 -5.63 19.62 -16.69
N ALA A 180 -6.41 20.45 -17.38
CA ALA A 180 -6.68 21.83 -16.93
C ALA A 180 -7.32 21.89 -15.53
N THR A 181 -8.04 20.83 -15.13
CA THR A 181 -8.69 20.73 -13.82
C THR A 181 -7.77 20.15 -12.74
N ASN A 182 -6.73 19.42 -13.11
CA ASN A 182 -5.81 18.73 -12.19
C ASN A 182 -4.36 18.85 -12.70
N PRO A 183 -3.81 20.08 -12.83
CA PRO A 183 -2.46 20.28 -13.41
C PRO A 183 -1.34 19.81 -12.48
N ASP A 184 -1.56 19.77 -11.17
CA ASP A 184 -0.53 19.53 -10.15
C ASP A 184 -0.35 18.06 -9.78
N VAL A 185 -1.05 17.14 -10.47
CA VAL A 185 -0.91 15.70 -10.18
C VAL A 185 0.55 15.27 -10.44
N CYS A 186 1.13 14.70 -9.43
CA CYS A 186 2.54 14.29 -9.40
C CYS A 186 2.70 12.96 -8.68
N GLY A 187 3.87 12.35 -8.77
CA GLY A 187 4.06 11.04 -8.16
C GLY A 187 5.49 10.53 -8.19
N LEU A 188 5.62 9.23 -7.96
CA LEU A 188 6.87 8.50 -7.96
C LEU A 188 6.63 7.04 -8.35
N MET A 189 7.59 6.41 -9.04
CA MET A 189 7.63 4.96 -9.15
C MET A 189 8.11 4.31 -7.84
N THR A 190 7.49 3.20 -7.49
CA THR A 190 7.80 2.40 -6.30
C THR A 190 8.04 0.94 -6.68
N SER A 191 8.52 0.13 -5.75
CA SER A 191 8.79 -1.28 -5.96
C SER A 191 7.55 -2.18 -6.00
N GLY A 192 6.36 -1.62 -5.76
CA GLY A 192 5.10 -2.37 -5.77
C GLY A 192 4.01 -1.66 -5.00
N GLY A 193 2.75 -2.13 -5.16
CA GLY A 193 1.57 -1.52 -4.55
C GLY A 193 1.66 -1.36 -3.04
N THR A 194 2.28 -2.31 -2.35
CA THR A 194 2.51 -2.18 -0.90
C THR A 194 3.35 -0.94 -0.58
N GLU A 195 4.46 -0.70 -1.29
CA GLU A 195 5.26 0.51 -1.09
C GLU A 195 4.49 1.76 -1.46
N SER A 196 3.75 1.75 -2.58
CA SER A 196 2.90 2.89 -2.98
C SER A 196 1.89 3.26 -1.89
N ILE A 197 1.19 2.26 -1.34
CA ILE A 197 0.21 2.44 -0.25
C ILE A 197 0.90 2.98 1.02
N LEU A 198 2.01 2.36 1.44
CA LEU A 198 2.75 2.80 2.62
C LEU A 198 3.23 4.25 2.47
N THR A 199 3.75 4.59 1.30
CA THR A 199 4.28 5.93 1.00
C THR A 199 3.17 6.98 1.04
N ALA A 200 2.01 6.70 0.42
CA ALA A 200 0.85 7.60 0.45
C ALA A 200 0.32 7.80 1.88
N ILE A 201 0.20 6.72 2.66
CA ILE A 201 -0.29 6.78 4.05
C ILE A 201 0.71 7.55 4.94
N ARG A 202 2.01 7.34 4.79
CA ARG A 202 3.04 8.09 5.52
C ARG A 202 2.96 9.59 5.20
N ALA A 203 2.94 9.93 3.91
CA ALA A 203 2.85 11.31 3.48
C ALA A 203 1.58 11.99 4.02
N THR A 204 0.44 11.30 3.97
CA THR A 204 -0.83 11.81 4.53
C THR A 204 -0.75 12.01 6.04
N ARG A 205 -0.17 11.06 6.79
CA ARG A 205 0.04 11.20 8.24
C ARG A 205 0.84 12.46 8.59
N ASP A 206 1.96 12.65 7.89
CA ASP A 206 2.87 13.75 8.17
C ASP A 206 2.28 15.09 7.72
N TYR A 207 1.59 15.12 6.59
CA TYR A 207 0.81 16.28 6.14
C TYR A 207 -0.25 16.68 7.18
N MET A 208 -1.08 15.76 7.65
CA MET A 208 -2.14 16.04 8.61
C MET A 208 -1.59 16.39 10.01
N ARG A 209 -0.43 15.83 10.37
CA ARG A 209 0.27 16.22 11.60
C ARG A 209 0.69 17.68 11.57
N VAL A 210 1.20 18.18 10.43
CA VAL A 210 1.69 19.55 10.30
C VAL A 210 0.53 20.52 10.09
N THR A 211 -0.38 20.24 9.17
CA THR A 211 -1.43 21.18 8.76
C THR A 211 -2.63 21.21 9.72
N ARG A 212 -2.94 20.11 10.39
CA ARG A 212 -4.09 19.98 11.29
C ARG A 212 -3.72 19.60 12.74
N GLN A 213 -2.45 19.49 13.06
CA GLN A 213 -1.93 19.13 14.40
C GLN A 213 -2.46 17.80 14.93
N ILE A 214 -2.81 16.84 14.02
CA ILE A 214 -3.31 15.53 14.41
C ILE A 214 -2.15 14.64 14.84
N ARG A 215 -2.08 14.36 16.15
CA ARG A 215 -0.98 13.57 16.76
C ARG A 215 -1.37 12.11 17.03
N ARG A 216 -2.64 11.78 17.01
CA ARG A 216 -3.18 10.40 17.17
C ARG A 216 -3.99 10.05 15.93
N PRO A 217 -3.32 9.79 14.79
CA PRO A 217 -3.98 9.63 13.52
C PRO A 217 -4.84 8.37 13.46
N GLU A 218 -6.01 8.49 12.83
CA GLU A 218 -6.93 7.40 12.54
C GLU A 218 -7.15 7.31 11.02
N MET A 219 -7.21 6.09 10.51
CA MET A 219 -7.51 5.81 9.11
C MET A 219 -8.75 4.93 9.00
N ILE A 220 -9.73 5.34 8.20
CA ILE A 220 -10.96 4.59 7.95
C ILE A 220 -10.76 3.69 6.74
N VAL A 221 -11.03 2.39 6.91
CA VAL A 221 -10.88 1.37 5.86
C VAL A 221 -12.09 0.43 5.84
N ALA A 222 -12.49 -0.04 4.67
CA ALA A 222 -13.46 -1.12 4.58
C ALA A 222 -12.90 -2.43 5.16
N VAL A 223 -13.77 -3.32 5.63
CA VAL A 223 -13.34 -4.66 6.10
C VAL A 223 -12.67 -5.48 5.01
N SER A 224 -12.91 -5.14 3.74
CA SER A 224 -12.35 -5.76 2.53
C SER A 224 -11.05 -5.10 2.04
N ALA A 225 -10.56 -4.05 2.70
CA ALA A 225 -9.35 -3.34 2.29
C ALA A 225 -8.12 -4.26 2.26
N HIS A 226 -7.21 -4.01 1.32
CA HIS A 226 -5.99 -4.79 1.17
C HIS A 226 -5.13 -4.79 2.43
N ALA A 227 -4.50 -5.93 2.73
CA ALA A 227 -3.73 -6.13 3.97
C ALA A 227 -2.58 -5.12 4.18
N ALA A 228 -2.10 -4.46 3.13
CA ALA A 228 -1.07 -3.42 3.23
C ALA A 228 -1.46 -2.25 4.15
N VAL A 229 -2.76 -1.96 4.32
CA VAL A 229 -3.22 -0.90 5.24
C VAL A 229 -2.91 -1.24 6.70
N TYR A 230 -2.99 -2.52 7.07
CA TYR A 230 -2.65 -2.97 8.43
C TYR A 230 -1.15 -2.88 8.69
N LYS A 231 -0.34 -3.23 7.69
CA LYS A 231 1.11 -3.04 7.72
C LYS A 231 1.49 -1.56 7.88
N ALA A 232 0.86 -0.67 7.10
CA ALA A 232 1.07 0.76 7.21
C ALA A 232 0.66 1.31 8.58
N ALA A 233 -0.48 0.86 9.11
CA ALA A 233 -0.97 1.26 10.42
C ALA A 233 0.01 0.89 11.55
N GLU A 234 0.57 -0.31 11.49
CA GLU A 234 1.59 -0.77 12.44
C GLU A 234 2.88 0.04 12.33
N TYR A 235 3.42 0.22 11.12
CA TYR A 235 4.68 0.92 10.88
C TYR A 235 4.62 2.41 11.26
N PHE A 236 3.47 3.03 11.03
CA PHE A 236 3.32 4.47 11.19
C PHE A 236 2.51 4.89 12.41
N ASN A 237 2.19 3.93 13.29
CA ASN A 237 1.40 4.14 14.50
C ASN A 237 0.06 4.87 14.21
N ILE A 238 -0.69 4.35 13.24
CA ILE A 238 -2.00 4.88 12.84
C ILE A 238 -3.08 3.90 13.32
N GLN A 239 -4.12 4.41 13.97
CA GLN A 239 -5.25 3.58 14.38
C GLN A 239 -6.16 3.28 13.18
N ILE A 240 -6.51 2.01 12.99
CA ILE A 240 -7.48 1.60 11.97
C ILE A 240 -8.90 1.64 12.54
N VAL A 241 -9.77 2.34 11.84
CA VAL A 241 -11.22 2.33 12.03
C VAL A 241 -11.84 1.53 10.89
N ARG A 242 -12.40 0.37 11.21
CA ARG A 242 -12.99 -0.53 10.21
C ARG A 242 -14.47 -0.23 10.04
N VAL A 243 -14.90 -0.08 8.79
CA VAL A 243 -16.31 0.06 8.42
C VAL A 243 -16.79 -1.15 7.62
N PRO A 244 -18.08 -1.51 7.69
CA PRO A 244 -18.64 -2.60 6.90
C PRO A 244 -18.63 -2.27 5.40
N VAL A 245 -18.89 -3.29 4.60
CA VAL A 245 -19.28 -3.14 3.20
C VAL A 245 -20.81 -3.21 3.07
N ASP A 246 -21.34 -2.63 2.01
CA ASP A 246 -22.75 -2.71 1.64
C ASP A 246 -23.10 -4.11 1.06
N LYS A 247 -24.37 -4.29 0.65
CA LYS A 247 -24.85 -5.52 0.00
C LYS A 247 -24.17 -5.85 -1.34
N HIS A 248 -23.44 -4.90 -1.91
CA HIS A 248 -22.65 -5.05 -3.14
C HIS A 248 -21.15 -5.16 -2.86
N PHE A 249 -20.76 -5.44 -1.61
CA PHE A 249 -19.37 -5.54 -1.16
C PHE A 249 -18.52 -4.28 -1.33
N ARG A 250 -19.16 -3.10 -1.42
CA ARG A 250 -18.50 -1.80 -1.51
C ARG A 250 -18.46 -1.14 -0.13
N MET A 251 -17.48 -0.29 0.12
CA MET A 251 -17.36 0.48 1.36
C MET A 251 -18.65 1.24 1.67
N ASP A 252 -19.23 1.04 2.86
CA ASP A 252 -20.46 1.71 3.28
C ASP A 252 -20.20 3.20 3.59
N VAL A 253 -20.70 4.09 2.73
CA VAL A 253 -20.55 5.54 2.84
C VAL A 253 -21.15 6.09 4.13
N SER A 254 -22.33 5.61 4.52
CA SER A 254 -23.03 6.06 5.73
C SER A 254 -22.26 5.66 6.99
N ALA A 255 -21.75 4.43 7.04
CA ALA A 255 -20.89 3.97 8.14
C ALA A 255 -19.57 4.75 8.16
N THR A 256 -19.00 5.05 6.99
CA THR A 256 -17.80 5.88 6.87
C THR A 256 -18.05 7.29 7.41
N ALA A 257 -19.16 7.92 7.06
CA ALA A 257 -19.50 9.25 7.56
C ALA A 257 -19.63 9.28 9.09
N ARG A 258 -20.25 8.25 9.70
CA ARG A 258 -20.35 8.14 11.16
C ARG A 258 -19.02 7.88 11.85
N ALA A 259 -18.07 7.28 11.14
CA ALA A 259 -16.76 6.92 11.67
C ALA A 259 -15.77 8.09 11.67
N ILE A 260 -15.98 9.13 10.86
CA ILE A 260 -15.10 10.29 10.80
C ILE A 260 -15.11 11.02 12.15
N GLY A 261 -13.93 11.18 12.72
CA GLY A 261 -13.69 11.90 13.98
C GLY A 261 -12.60 12.95 13.83
N LYS A 262 -12.31 13.65 14.92
CA LYS A 262 -11.29 14.72 14.96
C LYS A 262 -9.87 14.25 14.63
N ASN A 263 -9.60 12.97 14.81
CA ASN A 263 -8.29 12.34 14.57
C ASN A 263 -8.21 11.65 13.20
N THR A 264 -9.30 11.63 12.43
CA THR A 264 -9.32 10.99 11.11
C THR A 264 -8.46 11.78 10.14
N ILE A 265 -7.46 11.11 9.58
CA ILE A 265 -6.54 11.69 8.59
C ILE A 265 -6.85 11.22 7.18
N LEU A 266 -7.42 10.02 7.03
CA LEU A 266 -7.51 9.33 5.75
C LEU A 266 -8.73 8.42 5.69
N ILE A 267 -9.43 8.44 4.56
CA ILE A 267 -10.31 7.39 4.08
C ILE A 267 -9.55 6.60 3.03
N TYR A 268 -9.58 5.26 3.10
CA TYR A 268 -8.95 4.38 2.13
C TYR A 268 -10.02 3.60 1.37
N ALA A 269 -10.13 3.86 0.08
CA ALA A 269 -11.04 3.20 -0.84
C ALA A 269 -10.28 2.30 -1.83
N SER A 270 -10.96 1.36 -2.45
CA SER A 270 -10.38 0.40 -3.41
C SER A 270 -11.09 0.44 -4.77
N ALA A 271 -10.31 0.37 -5.84
CA ALA A 271 -10.83 0.38 -7.21
C ALA A 271 -10.11 -0.67 -8.11
N PRO A 272 -10.57 -1.95 -8.08
CA PRO A 272 -11.48 -2.58 -7.14
C PRO A 272 -10.79 -3.15 -5.89
N GLY A 273 -11.58 -3.54 -4.89
CA GLY A 273 -11.12 -4.35 -3.76
C GLY A 273 -10.72 -5.76 -4.17
N TYR A 274 -9.58 -6.24 -3.68
CA TYR A 274 -9.02 -7.55 -4.04
C TYR A 274 -9.96 -8.75 -3.77
N PRO A 275 -10.65 -8.86 -2.60
CA PRO A 275 -11.44 -10.05 -2.29
C PRO A 275 -12.68 -10.23 -3.18
N HIS A 276 -13.34 -9.15 -3.59
CA HIS A 276 -14.65 -9.19 -4.22
C HIS A 276 -14.68 -8.60 -5.64
N GLY A 277 -13.62 -7.90 -6.06
CA GLY A 277 -13.62 -7.17 -7.34
C GLY A 277 -14.59 -5.98 -7.38
N ALA A 278 -15.14 -5.57 -6.24
CA ALA A 278 -16.07 -4.45 -6.15
C ALA A 278 -15.30 -3.12 -6.12
N VAL A 279 -15.77 -2.13 -6.89
CA VAL A 279 -15.26 -0.75 -6.87
C VAL A 279 -16.03 0.01 -5.81
N ASP A 280 -15.33 0.59 -4.86
CA ASP A 280 -15.92 1.42 -3.81
C ASP A 280 -16.58 2.68 -4.41
N PRO A 281 -17.59 3.27 -3.76
CA PRO A 281 -18.27 4.48 -4.23
C PRO A 281 -17.40 5.72 -4.03
N VAL A 282 -16.31 5.82 -4.82
CA VAL A 282 -15.24 6.80 -4.64
C VAL A 282 -15.75 8.24 -4.78
N GLU A 283 -16.73 8.52 -5.64
CA GLU A 283 -17.31 9.86 -5.79
C GLU A 283 -17.96 10.33 -4.48
N ASP A 284 -18.78 9.47 -3.87
CA ASP A 284 -19.45 9.78 -2.60
C ASP A 284 -18.44 9.93 -1.45
N LEU A 285 -17.43 9.02 -1.42
CA LEU A 285 -16.35 9.08 -0.44
C LEU A 285 -15.46 10.31 -0.63
N ALA A 286 -15.22 10.74 -1.86
CA ALA A 286 -14.46 11.95 -2.19
C ALA A 286 -15.21 13.22 -1.75
N ALA A 287 -16.51 13.30 -2.04
CA ALA A 287 -17.35 14.39 -1.56
C ALA A 287 -17.36 14.46 -0.02
N LEU A 288 -17.49 13.31 0.63
CA LEU A 288 -17.43 13.21 2.09
C LEU A 288 -16.08 13.63 2.64
N ALA A 289 -14.98 13.14 2.07
CA ALA A 289 -13.62 13.48 2.47
C ALA A 289 -13.34 14.97 2.36
N LYS A 290 -13.72 15.57 1.21
CA LYS A 290 -13.61 17.01 0.97
C LYS A 290 -14.41 17.84 1.97
N LYS A 291 -15.66 17.45 2.25
CA LYS A 291 -16.53 18.12 3.23
C LYS A 291 -15.94 18.10 4.63
N CYS A 292 -15.33 16.99 5.04
CA CYS A 292 -14.77 16.80 6.37
C CYS A 292 -13.30 17.26 6.48
N GLY A 293 -12.67 17.64 5.38
CA GLY A 293 -11.26 18.03 5.33
C GLY A 293 -10.31 16.89 5.68
N VAL A 294 -10.64 15.64 5.33
CA VAL A 294 -9.79 14.46 5.44
C VAL A 294 -9.27 14.07 4.06
N CYS A 295 -8.15 13.36 4.00
CA CYS A 295 -7.63 12.86 2.73
C CYS A 295 -8.40 11.61 2.27
N LEU A 296 -8.40 11.36 0.96
CA LEU A 296 -8.88 10.12 0.36
C LEU A 296 -7.78 9.50 -0.49
N HIS A 297 -7.35 8.28 -0.11
CA HIS A 297 -6.49 7.45 -0.95
C HIS A 297 -7.35 6.41 -1.67
N VAL A 298 -7.09 6.23 -2.97
CA VAL A 298 -7.72 5.17 -3.76
C VAL A 298 -6.67 4.14 -4.16
N ASP A 299 -6.84 2.93 -3.67
CA ASP A 299 -6.06 1.78 -4.11
C ASP A 299 -6.59 1.28 -5.46
N ALA A 300 -5.97 1.73 -6.52
CA ALA A 300 -6.20 1.31 -7.90
C ALA A 300 -5.10 0.36 -8.40
N CYS A 301 -4.36 -0.29 -7.50
CA CYS A 301 -3.29 -1.22 -7.85
C CYS A 301 -3.75 -2.31 -8.82
N LEU A 302 -4.99 -2.75 -8.70
CA LEU A 302 -5.58 -3.74 -9.61
C LEU A 302 -6.26 -3.09 -10.82
N GLY A 303 -7.04 -2.04 -10.60
CA GLY A 303 -7.93 -1.48 -11.63
C GLY A 303 -7.33 -0.36 -12.48
N GLY A 304 -6.21 0.24 -12.07
CA GLY A 304 -5.69 1.45 -12.71
C GLY A 304 -5.38 1.34 -14.20
N PHE A 305 -5.04 0.15 -14.69
CA PHE A 305 -4.80 -0.14 -16.11
C PHE A 305 -5.91 -0.98 -16.78
N VAL A 306 -7.08 -1.15 -16.12
CA VAL A 306 -8.25 -1.85 -16.68
C VAL A 306 -9.46 -0.93 -16.72
N LEU A 307 -9.80 -0.33 -15.58
CA LEU A 307 -11.03 0.46 -15.44
C LEU A 307 -11.12 1.65 -16.42
N PRO A 308 -10.02 2.39 -16.74
CA PRO A 308 -10.06 3.46 -17.71
C PRO A 308 -10.38 3.02 -19.15
N PHE A 309 -10.22 1.72 -19.43
CA PHE A 309 -10.40 1.11 -20.74
C PHE A 309 -11.66 0.24 -20.86
N ILE A 310 -12.53 0.24 -19.86
CA ILE A 310 -13.82 -0.44 -19.95
C ILE A 310 -14.66 0.19 -21.08
N PRO A 311 -15.35 -0.61 -21.93
CA PRO A 311 -16.15 -0.10 -23.04
C PRO A 311 -17.15 0.98 -22.58
N SER A 312 -17.31 2.04 -23.39
CA SER A 312 -18.15 3.21 -23.08
C SER A 312 -19.59 2.87 -22.78
N SER A 313 -20.14 1.80 -23.39
CA SER A 313 -21.48 1.28 -23.09
C SER A 313 -21.66 0.83 -21.64
N ASN A 314 -20.57 0.55 -20.93
CA ASN A 314 -20.55 0.07 -19.54
C ASN A 314 -19.89 1.05 -18.58
N GLN A 315 -19.27 2.13 -19.09
CA GLN A 315 -18.64 3.16 -18.25
C GLN A 315 -19.67 3.96 -17.44
N SER A 316 -20.89 4.11 -17.95
CA SER A 316 -21.98 4.81 -17.24
C SER A 316 -22.38 4.14 -15.92
N THR A 317 -22.01 2.89 -15.70
CA THR A 317 -22.31 2.14 -14.48
C THR A 317 -21.15 2.12 -13.47
N LEU A 318 -19.96 2.59 -13.87
CA LEU A 318 -18.81 2.65 -12.99
C LEU A 318 -18.68 4.04 -12.36
N PRO A 319 -18.53 4.15 -11.03
CA PRO A 319 -18.23 5.43 -10.40
C PRO A 319 -16.88 5.95 -10.88
N LEU A 320 -16.70 7.26 -10.92
CA LEU A 320 -15.37 7.85 -11.05
C LEU A 320 -14.54 7.41 -9.84
N PHE A 321 -13.34 6.93 -10.08
CA PHE A 321 -12.49 6.36 -9.04
C PHE A 321 -11.10 7.04 -8.92
N ASP A 322 -10.84 8.02 -9.76
CA ASP A 322 -9.54 8.67 -9.90
C ASP A 322 -9.63 10.20 -9.65
N PHE A 323 -8.61 10.96 -10.07
CA PHE A 323 -8.55 12.40 -9.84
C PHE A 323 -9.65 13.22 -10.51
N ARG A 324 -10.47 12.62 -11.36
CA ARG A 324 -11.71 13.24 -11.88
C ARG A 324 -12.78 13.37 -10.80
N ALA A 325 -12.72 12.57 -9.73
CA ALA A 325 -13.56 12.72 -8.54
C ALA A 325 -12.93 13.75 -7.58
N PRO A 326 -13.53 14.97 -7.43
CA PRO A 326 -12.95 16.02 -6.60
C PRO A 326 -12.93 15.65 -5.12
N GLY A 327 -11.75 15.50 -4.55
CA GLY A 327 -11.54 15.04 -3.17
C GLY A 327 -10.64 13.82 -3.07
N VAL A 328 -10.34 13.14 -4.17
CA VAL A 328 -9.27 12.15 -4.23
C VAL A 328 -7.94 12.87 -4.07
N THR A 329 -7.15 12.48 -3.07
CA THR A 329 -5.87 13.13 -2.74
C THR A 329 -4.66 12.33 -3.16
N SER A 330 -4.79 11.00 -3.27
CA SER A 330 -3.70 10.11 -3.73
C SER A 330 -4.25 8.81 -4.31
N LEU A 331 -3.44 8.19 -5.19
CA LEU A 331 -3.70 6.86 -5.77
C LEU A 331 -2.45 5.98 -5.71
N SER A 332 -2.66 4.67 -5.60
CA SER A 332 -1.65 3.64 -5.86
C SER A 332 -2.06 2.81 -7.08
N VAL A 333 -1.11 2.54 -8.00
CA VAL A 333 -1.39 1.91 -9.28
C VAL A 333 -0.26 0.95 -9.65
N ASP A 334 -0.55 -0.36 -9.74
CA ASP A 334 0.49 -1.33 -10.08
C ASP A 334 0.70 -1.45 -11.59
N THR A 335 1.85 -1.01 -12.04
CA THR A 335 2.28 -1.22 -13.44
C THR A 335 2.62 -2.68 -13.70
N HIS A 336 3.01 -3.46 -12.66
CA HIS A 336 3.33 -4.88 -12.78
C HIS A 336 2.12 -5.83 -12.69
N LYS A 337 0.90 -5.29 -12.60
CA LYS A 337 -0.33 -6.06 -12.76
C LYS A 337 -0.86 -5.87 -14.19
N TYR A 338 -1.95 -5.20 -14.36
CA TYR A 338 -2.52 -4.95 -15.69
C TYR A 338 -1.79 -3.88 -16.51
N GLY A 339 -0.82 -3.17 -15.92
CA GLY A 339 0.16 -2.39 -16.68
C GLY A 339 1.19 -3.25 -17.42
N LEU A 340 1.20 -4.58 -17.18
CA LEU A 340 1.96 -5.62 -17.87
C LEU A 340 3.50 -5.41 -17.89
N SER A 341 4.00 -4.59 -16.97
CA SER A 341 5.42 -4.46 -16.69
C SER A 341 5.90 -5.57 -15.75
N GLN A 342 7.19 -5.67 -15.51
CA GLN A 342 7.77 -6.69 -14.63
C GLN A 342 7.48 -6.39 -13.16
N LYS A 343 7.46 -7.44 -12.33
CA LYS A 343 7.37 -7.32 -10.87
C LYS A 343 8.45 -6.39 -10.33
N GLY A 344 8.11 -5.63 -9.31
CA GLY A 344 9.00 -4.60 -8.79
C GLY A 344 8.70 -3.20 -9.33
N SER A 345 7.50 -2.96 -9.87
CA SER A 345 7.07 -1.66 -10.37
C SER A 345 5.62 -1.33 -9.99
N SER A 346 5.41 -0.13 -9.51
CA SER A 346 4.12 0.48 -9.18
C SER A 346 4.30 2.01 -9.22
N VAL A 347 3.21 2.76 -9.19
CA VAL A 347 3.23 4.23 -9.13
C VAL A 347 2.34 4.69 -7.98
N VAL A 348 2.86 5.60 -7.17
CA VAL A 348 2.06 6.42 -6.25
C VAL A 348 1.86 7.80 -6.85
N LEU A 349 0.61 8.26 -6.87
CA LEU A 349 0.21 9.56 -7.38
C LEU A 349 -0.44 10.40 -6.28
N TYR A 350 -0.25 11.71 -6.35
CA TYR A 350 -0.83 12.71 -5.46
C TYR A 350 -1.53 13.80 -6.27
N ALA A 351 -2.66 14.28 -5.76
CA ALA A 351 -3.39 15.38 -6.38
C ALA A 351 -2.62 16.71 -6.38
N SER A 352 -1.61 16.86 -5.50
CA SER A 352 -0.80 18.07 -5.44
C SER A 352 0.60 17.82 -4.88
N SER A 353 1.53 18.69 -5.26
CA SER A 353 2.88 18.74 -4.71
C SER A 353 2.91 19.06 -3.21
N LEU A 354 1.90 19.77 -2.68
CA LEU A 354 1.76 20.07 -1.25
C LEU A 354 1.61 18.82 -0.40
N LEU A 355 0.94 17.78 -0.89
CA LEU A 355 0.87 16.50 -0.19
C LEU A 355 2.13 15.67 -0.44
N ARG A 356 2.61 15.65 -1.70
CA ARG A 356 3.79 14.87 -2.09
C ARG A 356 5.05 15.27 -1.33
N GLN A 357 5.25 16.54 -0.96
CA GLN A 357 6.46 16.96 -0.22
C GLN A 357 6.69 16.19 1.07
N TYR A 358 5.63 15.67 1.71
CA TYR A 358 5.74 14.88 2.94
C TYR A 358 6.19 13.43 2.71
N GLN A 359 6.35 13.03 1.46
CA GLN A 359 6.94 11.73 1.11
C GLN A 359 8.48 11.77 1.16
N TYR A 360 9.11 12.95 1.03
CA TYR A 360 10.55 13.09 1.03
C TYR A 360 11.14 12.89 2.42
N THR A 361 12.38 12.38 2.45
CA THR A 361 13.25 12.42 3.61
C THR A 361 14.46 13.26 3.25
N ALA A 362 14.72 14.33 4.03
CA ALA A 362 15.88 15.18 3.84
C ALA A 362 16.69 15.22 5.14
N VAL A 363 17.99 14.96 5.06
CA VAL A 363 18.94 15.03 6.16
C VAL A 363 20.08 15.95 5.72
N MET A 364 20.24 17.08 6.45
CA MET A 364 21.16 18.15 6.08
C MET A 364 22.47 18.12 6.84
N ASP A 365 22.49 17.49 8.01
CA ASP A 365 23.58 17.46 8.97
C ASP A 365 24.29 16.09 9.07
N TRP A 366 24.11 15.24 8.06
CA TRP A 366 24.76 13.95 7.98
C TRP A 366 26.22 14.12 7.52
N SER A 367 27.15 13.34 8.11
CA SER A 367 28.59 13.36 7.79
C SER A 367 28.91 12.99 6.32
N GLY A 368 28.01 12.29 5.65
CA GLY A 368 28.12 11.97 4.21
C GLY A 368 27.63 13.07 3.27
N GLY A 369 27.19 14.23 3.81
CA GLY A 369 26.68 15.36 3.04
C GLY A 369 25.14 15.41 3.00
N LEU A 370 24.60 16.21 2.11
CA LEU A 370 23.16 16.34 1.92
C LEU A 370 22.55 15.03 1.38
N TYR A 371 21.60 14.47 2.13
CA TYR A 371 20.83 13.30 1.71
C TYR A 371 19.37 13.67 1.49
N ILE A 372 18.87 13.48 0.27
CA ILE A 372 17.46 13.67 -0.07
C ILE A 372 16.98 12.40 -0.79
N SER A 373 15.93 11.77 -0.26
CA SER A 373 15.32 10.58 -0.86
C SER A 373 13.81 10.76 -1.01
N PRO A 374 13.26 10.57 -2.23
CA PRO A 374 11.83 10.63 -2.47
C PRO A 374 11.11 9.30 -2.19
N SER A 375 11.83 8.20 -1.99
CA SER A 375 11.31 6.84 -1.86
C SER A 375 11.63 6.23 -0.50
N GLN A 376 11.06 5.05 -0.20
CA GLN A 376 11.42 4.30 1.00
C GLN A 376 12.80 3.64 0.89
N PRO A 377 13.15 2.96 -0.22
CA PRO A 377 14.52 2.53 -0.45
C PRO A 377 15.40 3.72 -0.90
N GLY A 378 16.71 3.63 -0.73
CA GLY A 378 17.66 4.57 -1.31
C GLY A 378 17.83 4.31 -2.80
N SER A 379 18.66 3.33 -3.15
CA SER A 379 18.88 2.90 -4.55
C SER A 379 17.67 2.18 -5.11
N ARG A 380 17.37 2.42 -6.39
CA ARG A 380 16.29 1.76 -7.14
C ARG A 380 16.81 1.27 -8.48
N SER A 381 16.21 0.21 -9.02
CA SER A 381 16.62 -0.36 -10.31
C SER A 381 16.21 0.53 -11.48
N GLY A 382 17.18 1.09 -12.20
CA GLY A 382 16.93 1.80 -13.46
C GLY A 382 16.38 0.88 -14.54
N GLY A 383 16.77 -0.38 -14.55
CA GLY A 383 16.24 -1.38 -15.48
C GLY A 383 14.74 -1.59 -15.32
N LEU A 384 14.20 -1.64 -14.10
CA LEU A 384 12.76 -1.76 -13.86
C LEU A 384 11.97 -0.50 -14.27
N ILE A 385 12.56 0.68 -14.09
CA ILE A 385 11.98 1.94 -14.57
C ILE A 385 11.90 1.95 -16.09
N ALA A 386 13.01 1.63 -16.76
CA ALA A 386 13.09 1.58 -18.21
C ALA A 386 12.14 0.54 -18.81
N GLN A 387 12.01 -0.64 -18.20
CA GLN A 387 11.02 -1.65 -18.62
C GLN A 387 9.58 -1.13 -18.49
N THR A 388 9.25 -0.47 -17.40
CA THR A 388 7.91 0.08 -17.20
C THR A 388 7.61 1.14 -18.26
N TRP A 389 8.55 2.04 -18.50
CA TRP A 389 8.45 3.04 -19.56
C TRP A 389 8.23 2.38 -20.94
N ALA A 390 9.02 1.37 -21.28
CA ALA A 390 8.90 0.64 -22.54
C ALA A 390 7.55 -0.11 -22.64
N SER A 391 7.07 -0.72 -21.55
CA SER A 391 5.77 -1.39 -21.51
C SER A 391 4.62 -0.44 -21.85
N LEU A 392 4.60 0.75 -21.22
CA LEU A 392 3.55 1.74 -21.46
C LEU A 392 3.57 2.26 -22.90
N LEU A 393 4.74 2.52 -23.44
CA LEU A 393 4.87 3.01 -24.82
C LEU A 393 4.56 1.94 -25.87
N HIS A 394 5.02 0.70 -25.66
CA HIS A 394 4.81 -0.40 -26.60
C HIS A 394 3.32 -0.75 -26.74
N LEU A 395 2.60 -0.82 -25.63
CA LEU A 395 1.17 -1.12 -25.64
C LEU A 395 0.34 0.10 -26.07
N GLY A 396 0.66 1.28 -25.56
CA GLY A 396 -0.10 2.47 -25.81
C GLY A 396 -1.59 2.34 -25.43
N ARG A 397 -2.39 3.35 -25.66
CA ARG A 397 -3.83 3.32 -25.32
C ARG A 397 -4.57 2.20 -26.08
N ASN A 398 -4.26 1.98 -27.36
CA ASN A 398 -4.93 0.98 -28.17
C ASN A 398 -4.63 -0.45 -27.70
N GLY A 399 -3.39 -0.76 -27.34
CA GLY A 399 -3.02 -2.06 -26.77
C GLY A 399 -3.75 -2.35 -25.47
N TYR A 400 -3.77 -1.40 -24.53
CA TYR A 400 -4.53 -1.53 -23.29
C TYR A 400 -6.03 -1.66 -23.51
N GLN A 401 -6.60 -0.96 -24.50
CA GLN A 401 -8.03 -1.08 -24.87
C GLN A 401 -8.36 -2.50 -25.38
N VAL A 402 -7.50 -3.07 -26.23
CA VAL A 402 -7.68 -4.44 -26.74
C VAL A 402 -7.64 -5.44 -25.58
N ILE A 403 -6.67 -5.30 -24.67
CA ILE A 403 -6.51 -6.19 -23.52
C ILE A 403 -7.71 -6.06 -22.58
N ALA A 404 -8.11 -4.85 -22.23
CA ALA A 404 -9.27 -4.60 -21.35
C ALA A 404 -10.56 -5.17 -21.95
N ASN A 405 -10.77 -5.02 -23.26
CA ASN A 405 -11.92 -5.62 -23.96
C ASN A 405 -11.92 -7.14 -23.85
N ARG A 406 -10.76 -7.80 -23.98
CA ARG A 406 -10.64 -9.27 -23.80
C ARG A 406 -10.98 -9.69 -22.38
N ILE A 407 -10.45 -8.98 -21.38
CA ILE A 407 -10.72 -9.22 -19.96
C ILE A 407 -12.21 -9.07 -19.68
N PHE A 408 -12.81 -7.98 -20.17
CA PHE A 408 -14.24 -7.71 -19.97
C PHE A 408 -15.12 -8.78 -20.60
N ARG A 409 -14.85 -9.19 -21.86
CA ARG A 409 -15.57 -10.28 -22.53
C ARG A 409 -15.47 -11.58 -21.74
N ALA A 410 -14.28 -11.94 -21.27
CA ALA A 410 -14.09 -13.14 -20.46
C ALA A 410 -14.89 -13.07 -19.14
N ALA A 411 -14.93 -11.92 -18.48
CA ALA A 411 -15.71 -11.72 -17.27
C ALA A 411 -17.22 -11.85 -17.50
N VAL A 412 -17.73 -11.32 -18.63
CA VAL A 412 -19.13 -11.46 -19.03
C VAL A 412 -19.48 -12.94 -19.28
N LEU A 413 -18.65 -13.65 -20.04
CA LEU A 413 -18.86 -15.09 -20.31
C LEU A 413 -18.88 -15.92 -19.02
N LEU A 414 -17.96 -15.63 -18.08
CA LEU A 414 -17.92 -16.30 -16.78
C LEU A 414 -19.18 -16.00 -15.96
N ARG A 415 -19.59 -14.74 -15.89
CA ARG A 415 -20.81 -14.32 -15.18
C ARG A 415 -22.03 -15.05 -15.73
N ASP A 416 -22.19 -15.01 -17.04
CA ASP A 416 -23.35 -15.63 -17.71
C ASP A 416 -23.32 -17.16 -17.55
N GLY A 417 -22.15 -17.79 -17.65
CA GLY A 417 -22.00 -19.24 -17.40
C GLY A 417 -22.36 -19.62 -15.95
N ILE A 418 -21.89 -18.83 -14.97
CA ILE A 418 -22.18 -19.07 -13.54
C ILE A 418 -23.69 -18.89 -13.26
N SER A 419 -24.34 -17.90 -13.87
CA SER A 419 -25.77 -17.63 -13.66
C SER A 419 -26.68 -18.79 -14.14
N HIS A 420 -26.20 -19.68 -14.99
CA HIS A 420 -26.93 -20.87 -15.47
C HIS A 420 -26.65 -22.12 -14.61
N ILE A 421 -25.77 -22.05 -13.64
CA ILE A 421 -25.53 -23.16 -12.70
C ILE A 421 -26.63 -23.13 -11.63
N HIS A 422 -27.56 -24.11 -11.73
CA HIS A 422 -28.57 -24.31 -10.70
C HIS A 422 -27.89 -24.88 -9.45
N GLY A 423 -27.91 -24.13 -8.34
CA GLY A 423 -27.45 -24.54 -7.02
C GLY A 423 -28.60 -24.88 -6.11
#